data_f0b3b7399ba85b4d7a685bfcec14a986
#
_entry.id   f0b3b7399ba85b4d7a685bfcec14a986
#
_cell.length_a   1.000
_cell.length_b   1.000
_cell.length_c   1.000
_cell.angle_alpha   90.00
_cell.angle_beta   90.00
_cell.angle_gamma   90.00
#
_symmetry.space_group_name_H-M   'P 1'
#
loop_
_entity.id
_entity.type
_entity.pdbx_description
1 polymer ?
#
loop_
_entity_poly.entity_id
_entity_poly.type
_entity_poly.pdbx_seq_one_letter_code
_entity_poly.pdbx_strand_id
1 'polypeptide(L)'
;MSASRAVSTEATGTLAAVKASFDYSPSERLLKVAYRIDNASDAPLAVFDRGDRHAVLSRQHAAGAVPTPFFAVDEEGGVTISHEALPLPTPAPTSPPTPLAAKVAPGASIEGSFEFALPMSLEGDRLRWCVGVAPFTEADFSAGEKAAGIDLWRASFAVVESQQRLCTAWFDLERGAFVESSR
;
A
#
# COMPACT_ATOMS: atom_id res chain seq x y z
N MET A 1 -1.92 31.95 -1.93
CA MET A 1 -1.71 30.60 -2.48
C MET A 1 -0.74 29.89 -1.55
N SER A 2 -1.24 29.09 -0.61
CA SER A 2 -0.37 28.31 0.27
C SER A 2 0.14 27.12 -0.56
N ALA A 3 1.44 27.11 -0.85
CA ALA A 3 2.05 25.96 -1.50
C ALA A 3 1.91 24.76 -0.54
N SER A 4 1.20 23.73 -0.96
CA SER A 4 1.17 22.46 -0.26
C SER A 4 2.60 21.97 -0.13
N ARG A 5 3.01 21.61 1.07
CA ARG A 5 4.38 21.14 1.35
C ARG A 5 4.30 19.66 1.72
N ALA A 6 4.93 18.84 0.91
CA ALA A 6 5.07 17.42 1.24
C ALA A 6 5.78 17.25 2.59
N VAL A 7 5.22 16.42 3.44
CA VAL A 7 5.79 16.03 4.73
C VAL A 7 6.05 14.54 4.75
N SER A 8 7.09 14.11 5.45
CA SER A 8 7.56 12.73 5.41
C SER A 8 7.49 12.04 6.77
N THR A 9 7.32 10.73 6.72
CA THR A 9 7.33 9.83 7.88
C THR A 9 8.07 8.54 7.54
N GLU A 10 8.47 7.81 8.55
CA GLU A 10 9.10 6.50 8.42
C GLU A 10 8.42 5.50 9.36
N ALA A 11 8.19 4.28 8.87
CA ALA A 11 7.69 3.15 9.63
C ALA A 11 8.63 1.96 9.44
N THR A 12 9.05 1.33 10.53
CA THR A 12 9.97 0.20 10.48
C THR A 12 9.31 -1.04 11.06
N GLY A 13 9.36 -2.13 10.31
CA GLY A 13 8.97 -3.47 10.74
C GLY A 13 10.16 -4.42 10.79
N THR A 14 9.90 -5.70 11.05
CA THR A 14 10.94 -6.73 11.09
C THR A 14 11.48 -7.09 9.71
N LEU A 15 10.67 -6.94 8.65
CA LEU A 15 11.01 -7.32 7.29
C LEU A 15 11.45 -6.13 6.43
N ALA A 16 10.89 -4.96 6.67
CA ALA A 16 11.08 -3.80 5.80
C ALA A 16 10.96 -2.48 6.56
N ALA A 17 11.50 -1.44 5.96
CA ALA A 17 11.28 -0.06 6.37
C ALA A 17 10.56 0.69 5.24
N VAL A 18 9.59 1.52 5.61
CA VAL A 18 8.78 2.34 4.70
C VAL A 18 9.06 3.80 4.98
N LYS A 19 9.45 4.54 3.94
CA LYS A 19 9.50 6.00 3.95
C LYS A 19 8.40 6.51 3.04
N ALA A 20 7.55 7.38 3.54
CA ALA A 20 6.46 7.96 2.77
C ALA A 20 6.40 9.48 2.94
N SER A 21 6.07 10.17 1.86
CA SER A 21 5.79 11.60 1.88
C SER A 21 4.35 11.85 1.43
N PHE A 22 3.65 12.69 2.17
CA PHE A 22 2.27 13.08 1.94
C PHE A 22 2.21 14.53 1.51
N ASP A 23 1.47 14.80 0.46
CA ASP A 23 1.13 16.13 -0.04
C ASP A 23 -0.40 16.22 -0.17
N TYR A 24 -1.03 16.95 0.73
CA TYR A 24 -2.49 17.04 0.80
C TYR A 24 -2.98 18.41 0.34
N SER A 25 -3.90 18.41 -0.63
CA SER A 25 -4.64 19.59 -1.09
C SER A 25 -6.04 19.61 -0.47
N PRO A 26 -6.30 20.45 0.55
CA PRO A 26 -7.62 20.52 1.18
C PRO A 26 -8.73 20.98 0.24
N SER A 27 -8.43 21.89 -0.70
CA SER A 27 -9.40 22.41 -1.67
C SER A 27 -9.87 21.37 -2.67
N GLU A 28 -9.01 20.42 -3.02
CA GLU A 28 -9.30 19.32 -3.93
C GLU A 28 -9.66 18.02 -3.19
N ARG A 29 -9.46 17.99 -1.87
CA ARG A 29 -9.55 16.79 -1.03
C ARG A 29 -8.69 15.65 -1.58
N LEU A 30 -7.54 15.98 -2.14
CA LEU A 30 -6.64 15.06 -2.81
C LEU A 30 -5.35 14.88 -2.01
N LEU A 31 -5.04 13.65 -1.66
CA LEU A 31 -3.77 13.24 -1.08
C LEU A 31 -2.89 12.60 -2.15
N LYS A 32 -1.67 13.10 -2.30
CA LYS A 32 -0.61 12.49 -3.09
C LYS A 32 0.40 11.85 -2.16
N VAL A 33 0.71 10.60 -2.41
CA VAL A 33 1.68 9.82 -1.62
C VAL A 33 2.79 9.33 -2.54
N ALA A 34 4.02 9.61 -2.15
CA ALA A 34 5.21 8.98 -2.73
C ALA A 34 5.91 8.18 -1.65
N TYR A 35 6.39 6.99 -1.97
CA TYR A 35 6.98 6.09 -0.97
C TYR A 35 8.15 5.31 -1.51
N ARG A 36 8.97 4.84 -0.58
CA ARG A 36 10.05 3.88 -0.79
C ARG A 36 9.97 2.81 0.28
N ILE A 37 10.10 1.57 -0.14
CA ILE A 37 10.13 0.40 0.76
C ILE A 37 11.49 -0.27 0.59
N ASP A 38 12.24 -0.31 1.68
CA ASP A 38 13.55 -0.94 1.75
C ASP A 38 13.40 -2.34 2.34
N ASN A 39 13.91 -3.37 1.64
CA ASN A 39 13.99 -4.72 2.19
C ASN A 39 15.14 -4.77 3.21
N ALA A 40 14.80 -4.77 4.48
CA ALA A 40 15.76 -4.80 5.58
C ALA A 40 16.19 -6.23 5.96
N SER A 41 15.64 -7.25 5.31
CA SER A 41 15.96 -8.65 5.57
C SER A 41 17.07 -9.18 4.65
N ASP A 42 17.59 -10.34 4.96
CA ASP A 42 18.60 -11.07 4.18
C ASP A 42 18.00 -12.02 3.14
N ALA A 43 16.67 -12.00 2.98
CA ALA A 43 15.90 -12.82 2.05
C ALA A 43 15.03 -11.95 1.13
N PRO A 44 14.56 -12.47 -0.02
CA PRO A 44 13.64 -11.73 -0.88
C PRO A 44 12.33 -11.39 -0.15
N LEU A 45 11.80 -10.20 -0.43
CA LEU A 45 10.57 -9.66 0.14
C LEU A 45 9.49 -9.57 -0.93
N ALA A 46 8.26 -9.88 -0.57
CA ALA A 46 7.06 -9.60 -1.35
C ALA A 46 6.37 -8.34 -0.81
N VAL A 47 6.05 -7.39 -1.69
CA VAL A 47 5.35 -6.15 -1.36
C VAL A 47 4.03 -6.13 -2.11
N PHE A 48 2.90 -5.97 -1.39
CA PHE A 48 1.55 -6.05 -1.95
C PHE A 48 1.01 -4.67 -2.35
N ASP A 49 1.78 -3.92 -3.13
CA ASP A 49 1.44 -2.57 -3.58
C ASP A 49 1.05 -2.50 -5.07
N ARG A 50 0.83 -3.63 -5.73
CA ARG A 50 0.56 -3.71 -7.19
C ARG A 50 -0.82 -4.28 -7.54
N GLY A 51 -1.74 -4.31 -6.59
CA GLY A 51 -3.12 -4.70 -6.81
C GLY A 51 -3.36 -6.19 -6.93
N ASP A 52 -4.28 -6.56 -7.80
CA ASP A 52 -4.67 -7.94 -8.01
C ASP A 52 -4.80 -8.30 -9.50
N ARG A 53 -4.77 -9.60 -9.77
CA ARG A 53 -4.82 -10.13 -11.14
C ARG A 53 -6.13 -9.82 -11.85
N HIS A 54 -7.27 -9.84 -11.15
CA HIS A 54 -8.56 -9.56 -11.75
C HIS A 54 -8.64 -8.11 -12.26
N ALA A 55 -8.17 -7.16 -11.45
CA ALA A 55 -8.14 -5.74 -11.83
C ALA A 55 -7.24 -5.48 -13.04
N VAL A 56 -6.11 -6.19 -13.16
CA VAL A 56 -5.24 -6.11 -14.35
C VAL A 56 -5.92 -6.70 -15.58
N LEU A 57 -6.53 -7.90 -15.48
CA LEU A 57 -7.23 -8.55 -16.58
C LEU A 57 -8.45 -7.76 -17.07
N SER A 58 -9.18 -7.13 -16.14
CA SER A 58 -10.33 -6.27 -16.44
C SER A 58 -9.94 -4.84 -16.84
N ARG A 59 -8.65 -4.56 -16.94
CA ARG A 59 -8.10 -3.24 -17.32
C ARG A 59 -8.50 -2.09 -16.38
N GLN A 60 -8.73 -2.39 -15.13
CA GLN A 60 -8.94 -1.36 -14.09
C GLN A 60 -7.64 -0.65 -13.75
N HIS A 61 -6.50 -1.35 -13.84
CA HIS A 61 -5.17 -0.74 -13.82
C HIS A 61 -4.16 -1.55 -14.63
N ALA A 62 -3.03 -0.95 -14.97
CA ALA A 62 -1.97 -1.61 -15.72
C ALA A 62 -1.12 -2.51 -14.81
N ALA A 63 -0.62 -3.64 -15.37
CA ALA A 63 0.28 -4.53 -14.66
C ALA A 63 1.55 -3.77 -14.20
N GLY A 64 1.93 -3.93 -12.94
CA GLY A 64 3.07 -3.26 -12.33
C GLY A 64 2.82 -1.83 -11.87
N ALA A 65 1.66 -1.24 -12.18
CA ALA A 65 1.27 0.07 -11.64
C ALA A 65 0.78 -0.05 -10.20
N VAL A 66 0.85 1.04 -9.44
CA VAL A 66 0.27 1.15 -8.10
C VAL A 66 -1.19 1.57 -8.27
N PRO A 67 -2.16 0.74 -7.83
CA PRO A 67 -3.57 1.10 -7.92
C PRO A 67 -3.97 2.12 -6.86
N THR A 68 -5.18 2.66 -6.97
CA THR A 68 -5.81 3.39 -5.87
C THR A 68 -5.96 2.47 -4.67
N PRO A 69 -5.58 2.91 -3.45
CA PRO A 69 -5.68 2.09 -2.25
C PRO A 69 -7.13 1.81 -1.85
N PHE A 70 -7.34 0.73 -1.11
CA PHE A 70 -8.57 0.53 -0.35
C PHE A 70 -8.60 1.48 0.85
N PHE A 71 -9.77 1.74 1.41
CA PHE A 71 -9.88 2.49 2.64
C PHE A 71 -10.90 1.87 3.60
N ALA A 72 -10.65 2.08 4.88
CA ALA A 72 -11.55 1.76 5.97
C ALA A 72 -11.56 2.91 6.98
N VAL A 73 -12.68 3.08 7.66
CA VAL A 73 -12.86 4.09 8.70
C VAL A 73 -13.02 3.39 10.03
N ASP A 74 -12.25 3.78 11.04
CA ASP A 74 -12.37 3.24 12.38
C ASP A 74 -13.51 3.90 13.17
N GLU A 75 -13.80 3.41 14.38
CA GLU A 75 -14.88 3.90 15.22
C GLU A 75 -14.69 5.37 15.67
N GLU A 76 -13.45 5.86 15.62
CA GLU A 76 -13.10 7.25 15.96
C GLU A 76 -13.05 8.17 14.75
N GLY A 77 -13.40 7.66 13.56
CA GLY A 77 -13.38 8.41 12.31
C GLY A 77 -12.01 8.47 11.61
N GLY A 78 -11.00 7.78 12.12
CA GLY A 78 -9.69 7.69 11.47
C GLY A 78 -9.75 6.89 10.18
N VAL A 79 -9.17 7.43 9.11
CA VAL A 79 -9.16 6.79 7.79
C VAL A 79 -7.84 6.03 7.59
N THR A 80 -7.92 4.73 7.37
CA THR A 80 -6.77 3.93 6.95
C THR A 80 -6.92 3.59 5.48
N ILE A 81 -5.99 4.07 4.65
CA ILE A 81 -5.85 3.65 3.26
C ILE A 81 -4.78 2.57 3.18
N SER A 82 -4.97 1.55 2.33
CA SER A 82 -4.07 0.40 2.33
C SER A 82 -3.86 -0.22 0.95
N HIS A 83 -2.64 -0.73 0.78
CA HIS A 83 -2.25 -1.68 -0.25
C HIS A 83 -1.80 -2.95 0.46
N GLU A 84 -2.58 -4.01 0.35
CA GLU A 84 -2.30 -5.27 1.02
C GLU A 84 -2.94 -6.45 0.28
N ALA A 85 -2.49 -7.67 0.56
CA ALA A 85 -3.17 -8.86 0.07
C ALA A 85 -4.50 -9.00 0.81
N LEU A 86 -5.59 -9.08 0.06
CA LEU A 86 -6.93 -9.28 0.61
C LEU A 86 -7.35 -10.75 0.56
N PRO A 87 -8.19 -11.20 1.48
CA PRO A 87 -8.69 -12.57 1.48
C PRO A 87 -9.55 -12.86 0.26
N LEU A 88 -9.63 -14.14 -0.10
CA LEU A 88 -10.54 -14.59 -1.14
C LEU A 88 -11.98 -14.25 -0.73
N PRO A 89 -12.74 -13.55 -1.59
CA PRO A 89 -14.14 -13.25 -1.32
C PRO A 89 -14.99 -14.52 -1.14
N THR A 90 -16.03 -14.44 -0.32
CA THR A 90 -16.99 -15.54 -0.11
C THR A 90 -18.38 -15.06 -0.53
N PRO A 91 -19.02 -15.71 -1.54
CA PRO A 91 -18.52 -16.82 -2.35
C PRO A 91 -17.38 -16.42 -3.30
N ALA A 92 -16.50 -17.37 -3.60
CA ALA A 92 -15.39 -17.13 -4.51
C ALA A 92 -15.88 -16.83 -5.92
N PRO A 93 -15.43 -15.72 -6.57
CA PRO A 93 -15.79 -15.40 -7.94
C PRO A 93 -15.06 -16.30 -8.94
N THR A 94 -15.60 -16.39 -10.17
CA THR A 94 -14.99 -17.18 -11.26
C THR A 94 -13.58 -16.67 -11.62
N SER A 95 -13.37 -15.37 -11.53
CA SER A 95 -12.05 -14.74 -11.67
C SER A 95 -11.67 -14.09 -10.35
N PRO A 96 -10.96 -14.81 -9.47
CA PRO A 96 -10.64 -14.30 -8.16
C PRO A 96 -9.61 -13.14 -8.22
N PRO A 97 -9.70 -12.16 -7.31
CA PRO A 97 -8.74 -11.07 -7.21
C PRO A 97 -7.43 -11.57 -6.55
N THR A 98 -6.72 -12.43 -7.26
CA THR A 98 -5.44 -13.00 -6.79
C THR A 98 -4.45 -11.87 -6.52
N PRO A 99 -3.90 -11.75 -5.30
CA PRO A 99 -2.96 -10.69 -4.97
C PRO A 99 -1.73 -10.71 -5.87
N LEU A 100 -1.28 -9.54 -6.28
CA LEU A 100 -0.01 -9.34 -6.99
C LEU A 100 1.00 -8.74 -6.03
N ALA A 101 2.23 -9.25 -6.09
CA ALA A 101 3.33 -8.76 -5.26
C ALA A 101 4.52 -8.37 -6.12
N ALA A 102 5.17 -7.29 -5.74
CA ALA A 102 6.51 -6.97 -6.23
C ALA A 102 7.54 -7.75 -5.40
N LYS A 103 8.44 -8.46 -6.07
CA LYS A 103 9.57 -9.13 -5.42
C LYS A 103 10.74 -8.16 -5.31
N VAL A 104 11.24 -7.98 -4.10
CA VAL A 104 12.36 -7.09 -3.79
C VAL A 104 13.52 -7.91 -3.24
N ALA A 105 14.67 -7.85 -3.90
CA ALA A 105 15.86 -8.57 -3.46
C ALA A 105 16.36 -8.11 -2.08
N PRO A 106 17.13 -8.93 -1.34
CA PRO A 106 17.74 -8.54 -0.07
C PRO A 106 18.54 -7.25 -0.21
N GLY A 107 18.34 -6.29 0.70
CA GLY A 107 19.02 -5.00 0.69
C GLY A 107 18.62 -4.04 -0.44
N ALA A 108 17.72 -4.45 -1.32
CA ALA A 108 17.16 -3.60 -2.37
C ALA A 108 15.92 -2.84 -1.90
N SER A 109 15.41 -1.97 -2.74
CA SER A 109 14.23 -1.16 -2.46
C SER A 109 13.31 -1.07 -3.67
N ILE A 110 12.05 -0.74 -3.40
CA ILE A 110 11.04 -0.41 -4.40
C ILE A 110 10.42 0.95 -4.09
N GLU A 111 10.09 1.68 -5.13
CA GLU A 111 9.43 2.98 -5.03
C GLU A 111 8.08 2.93 -5.73
N GLY A 112 7.18 3.80 -5.27
CA GLY A 112 5.88 3.97 -5.89
C GLY A 112 5.23 5.28 -5.47
N SER A 113 4.16 5.59 -6.14
CA SER A 113 3.32 6.74 -5.82
C SER A 113 1.87 6.46 -6.20
N PHE A 114 0.97 7.13 -5.51
CA PHE A 114 -0.46 7.07 -5.82
C PHE A 114 -1.15 8.34 -5.36
N GLU A 115 -2.36 8.53 -5.84
CA GLU A 115 -3.26 9.58 -5.40
C GLU A 115 -4.50 8.96 -4.74
N PHE A 116 -5.02 9.62 -3.73
CA PHE A 116 -6.26 9.25 -3.06
C PHE A 116 -7.15 10.48 -2.91
N ALA A 117 -8.27 10.46 -3.63
CA ALA A 117 -9.31 11.48 -3.48
C ALA A 117 -10.20 11.10 -2.30
N LEU A 118 -10.22 11.92 -1.25
CA LEU A 118 -11.07 11.67 -0.08
C LEU A 118 -12.54 11.84 -0.47
N PRO A 119 -13.37 10.78 -0.34
CA PRO A 119 -14.80 10.88 -0.59
C PRO A 119 -15.45 11.99 0.25
N MET A 120 -16.44 12.67 -0.31
CA MET A 120 -17.16 13.74 0.39
C MET A 120 -17.87 13.26 1.66
N SER A 121 -18.20 11.98 1.72
CA SER A 121 -18.81 11.34 2.90
C SER A 121 -17.82 11.04 4.03
N LEU A 122 -16.52 11.17 3.81
CA LEU A 122 -15.51 11.00 4.86
C LEU A 122 -15.35 12.31 5.65
N GLU A 123 -15.77 12.27 6.91
CA GLU A 123 -15.68 13.40 7.86
C GLU A 123 -14.45 13.27 8.78
N GLY A 124 -13.58 12.27 8.53
CA GLY A 124 -12.38 12.04 9.34
C GLY A 124 -11.37 13.19 9.25
N ASP A 125 -10.73 13.48 10.35
CA ASP A 125 -9.71 14.52 10.50
C ASP A 125 -8.27 13.97 10.35
N ARG A 126 -8.10 12.65 10.37
CA ARG A 126 -6.80 11.97 10.30
C ARG A 126 -6.82 10.80 9.33
N LEU A 127 -5.69 10.56 8.71
CA LEU A 127 -5.49 9.49 7.75
C LEU A 127 -4.11 8.85 7.95
N ARG A 128 -4.01 7.55 7.70
CA ARG A 128 -2.72 6.86 7.57
C ARG A 128 -2.72 5.92 6.38
N TRP A 129 -1.53 5.58 5.90
CA TRP A 129 -1.34 4.58 4.88
C TRP A 129 -0.66 3.33 5.46
N CYS A 130 -1.15 2.17 5.05
CA CYS A 130 -0.57 0.89 5.38
C CYS A 130 -0.23 0.10 4.11
N VAL A 131 0.85 -0.65 4.16
CA VAL A 131 1.25 -1.58 3.10
C VAL A 131 1.55 -2.96 3.66
N GLY A 132 1.09 -4.00 2.96
CA GLY A 132 1.36 -5.39 3.30
C GLY A 132 2.69 -5.85 2.71
N VAL A 133 3.50 -6.53 3.51
CA VAL A 133 4.75 -7.17 3.09
C VAL A 133 4.81 -8.58 3.67
N ALA A 134 5.49 -9.49 2.97
CA ALA A 134 5.70 -10.85 3.45
C ALA A 134 7.04 -11.40 2.96
N PRO A 135 7.63 -12.42 3.62
CA PRO A 135 8.74 -13.14 3.05
C PRO A 135 8.33 -13.75 1.71
N PHE A 136 9.18 -13.64 0.70
CA PHE A 136 8.94 -14.30 -0.58
C PHE A 136 9.36 -15.77 -0.49
N THR A 137 8.44 -16.69 -0.79
CA THR A 137 8.69 -18.13 -0.84
C THR A 137 8.17 -18.69 -2.16
N GLU A 138 8.86 -19.66 -2.75
CA GLU A 138 8.41 -20.30 -4.00
C GLU A 138 7.10 -21.08 -3.82
N ALA A 139 6.76 -21.48 -2.60
CA ALA A 139 5.52 -22.18 -2.30
C ALA A 139 4.27 -21.29 -2.43
N ASP A 140 4.40 -20.01 -2.11
CA ASP A 140 3.28 -19.07 -2.06
C ASP A 140 3.20 -18.14 -3.27
N PHE A 141 4.22 -18.11 -4.13
CA PHE A 141 4.29 -17.19 -5.27
C PHE A 141 4.55 -17.94 -6.58
N SER A 142 3.90 -17.49 -7.64
CA SER A 142 3.98 -18.13 -8.96
C SER A 142 3.87 -17.09 -10.09
N ALA A 143 4.11 -17.58 -11.32
CA ALA A 143 3.92 -16.82 -12.55
C ALA A 143 4.60 -15.43 -12.54
N GLY A 144 5.90 -15.41 -12.15
CA GLY A 144 6.72 -14.20 -12.17
C GLY A 144 6.88 -13.64 -13.58
N GLU A 145 6.72 -12.32 -13.69
CA GLU A 145 6.89 -11.58 -14.94
C GLU A 145 7.47 -10.19 -14.67
N LYS A 146 8.08 -9.58 -15.68
CA LYS A 146 8.47 -8.17 -15.64
C LYS A 146 7.33 -7.32 -16.18
N ALA A 147 6.86 -6.37 -15.39
CA ALA A 147 5.83 -5.42 -15.77
C ALA A 147 6.19 -4.02 -15.26
N ALA A 148 6.30 -3.03 -16.15
CA ALA A 148 6.70 -1.66 -15.82
C ALA A 148 8.02 -1.60 -14.99
N GLY A 149 8.98 -2.47 -15.28
CA GLY A 149 10.24 -2.57 -14.54
C GLY A 149 10.15 -3.29 -13.19
N ILE A 150 8.98 -3.78 -12.82
CA ILE A 150 8.73 -4.49 -11.56
C ILE A 150 8.79 -6.00 -11.77
N ASP A 151 9.42 -6.71 -10.84
CA ASP A 151 9.40 -8.16 -10.76
C ASP A 151 8.10 -8.60 -10.06
N LEU A 152 7.06 -8.87 -10.87
CA LEU A 152 5.68 -9.04 -10.44
C LEU A 152 5.31 -10.51 -10.35
N TRP A 153 4.72 -10.94 -9.21
CA TRP A 153 4.37 -12.32 -8.92
C TRP A 153 2.92 -12.43 -8.43
N ARG A 154 2.30 -13.57 -8.72
CA ARG A 154 0.99 -13.93 -8.15
C ARG A 154 1.20 -14.58 -6.80
N ALA A 155 0.50 -14.09 -5.79
CA ALA A 155 0.53 -14.66 -4.45
C ALA A 155 -0.64 -15.62 -4.23
N SER A 156 -0.42 -16.67 -3.43
CA SER A 156 -1.53 -17.46 -2.90
C SER A 156 -2.31 -16.65 -1.87
N PHE A 157 -3.59 -16.99 -1.66
CA PHE A 157 -4.39 -16.33 -0.61
C PHE A 157 -3.91 -16.66 0.82
N ALA A 158 -3.07 -17.69 0.99
CA ALA A 158 -2.46 -18.03 2.28
C ALA A 158 -1.59 -16.92 2.85
N VAL A 159 -1.02 -16.04 1.99
CA VAL A 159 -0.17 -14.92 2.44
C VAL A 159 -0.92 -13.85 3.21
N VAL A 160 -2.25 -13.77 3.07
CA VAL A 160 -3.09 -12.77 3.74
C VAL A 160 -2.89 -12.79 5.26
N GLU A 161 -2.85 -13.98 5.84
CA GLU A 161 -2.69 -14.15 7.29
C GLU A 161 -1.25 -13.97 7.78
N SER A 162 -0.26 -14.21 6.89
CA SER A 162 1.16 -14.12 7.23
C SER A 162 1.81 -12.78 6.89
N GLN A 163 1.12 -11.91 6.16
CA GLN A 163 1.67 -10.60 5.82
C GLN A 163 1.80 -9.71 7.05
N GLN A 164 2.87 -8.93 7.07
CA GLN A 164 3.06 -7.84 8.01
C GLN A 164 2.48 -6.55 7.42
N ARG A 165 1.67 -5.83 8.20
CA ARG A 165 1.22 -4.48 7.83
C ARG A 165 2.17 -3.45 8.41
N LEU A 166 2.73 -2.61 7.55
CA LEU A 166 3.52 -1.45 7.92
C LEU A 166 2.67 -0.20 7.69
N CYS A 167 2.39 0.55 8.74
CA CYS A 167 1.56 1.74 8.68
C CYS A 167 2.38 2.98 9.01
N THR A 168 2.14 4.05 8.27
CA THR A 168 2.66 5.39 8.59
C THR A 168 2.10 5.87 9.93
N ALA A 169 2.71 6.89 10.50
CA ALA A 169 2.05 7.67 11.54
C ALA A 169 0.72 8.26 11.01
N TRP A 170 -0.16 8.66 11.91
CA TRP A 170 -1.37 9.37 11.54
C TRP A 170 -1.03 10.76 11.00
N PHE A 171 -1.64 11.09 9.87
CA PHE A 171 -1.53 12.40 9.25
C PHE A 171 -2.81 13.20 9.57
N ASP A 172 -2.64 14.34 10.22
CA ASP A 172 -3.71 15.29 10.52
C ASP A 172 -4.02 16.10 9.25
N LEU A 173 -5.22 15.94 8.73
CA LEU A 173 -5.66 16.58 7.48
C LEU A 173 -5.84 18.09 7.61
N GLU A 174 -6.17 18.59 8.80
CA GLU A 174 -6.34 20.01 9.05
C GLU A 174 -4.98 20.70 9.18
N ARG A 175 -4.06 20.09 9.91
CA ARG A 175 -2.70 20.63 10.12
C ARG A 175 -1.76 20.39 8.96
N GLY A 176 -2.06 19.40 8.10
CA GLY A 176 -1.16 18.97 7.03
C GLY A 176 0.16 18.39 7.53
N ALA A 177 0.14 17.65 8.64
CA ALA A 177 1.32 17.14 9.30
C ALA A 177 1.08 15.76 9.93
N PHE A 178 2.15 14.95 10.04
CA PHE A 178 2.10 13.74 10.83
C PHE A 178 2.06 14.06 12.32
N VAL A 179 1.23 13.34 13.06
CA VAL A 179 1.13 13.40 14.51
C VAL A 179 1.81 12.19 15.12
N GLU A 180 2.61 12.44 16.17
CA GLU A 180 3.18 11.36 16.95
C GLU A 180 2.05 10.61 17.67
N SER A 181 2.07 9.27 17.58
CA SER A 181 1.15 8.46 18.39
C SER A 181 1.47 8.72 19.85
N SER A 182 0.55 9.35 20.57
CA SER A 182 0.62 9.36 22.03
C SER A 182 0.64 7.91 22.50
N ARG A 183 1.70 7.51 23.21
CA ARG A 183 1.85 6.19 23.83
C ARG A 183 0.82 6.01 24.94
#